data_ec4ebaf7c4230515d19ecaa524cfb9c5
#
_entry.id   ec4ebaf7c4230515d19ecaa524cfb9c5
#
_cell.length_a   1.000
_cell.length_b   1.000
_cell.length_c   1.000
_cell.angle_alpha   90.00
_cell.angle_beta   90.00
_cell.angle_gamma   90.00
#
_symmetry.space_group_name_H-M   'P 1'
#
loop_
_entity.id
_entity.type
_entity.pdbx_description
1 polymer ?
#
loop_
_entity_poly.entity_id
_entity_poly.type
_entity_poly.pdbx_seq_one_letter_code
_entity_poly.pdbx_strand_id
1 'polypeptide(L)'
;MLPSSRFTEENCNMKKPYIICHMMISLDGRIDCAMTSKLPGVADYYTTLDAIRVPTTVSGRVTAELEMAEPGKFVSADNAAYGQEGFSKKAEAGGYEVIVDTKGTLLWPDASSMEKPYLIVTSEAVTKDYLAYLDSRNISWIACGKDRIDLKRASEILAEQFHVERMGIVGGAKINTAFLEAGLLDEISILIGAGIDGRGGMPAVFDGLAMEHDVIALKLLDVQKFDSGAVWLRYSCK
;
A
#
# COMPACT_ATOMS: atom_id res chain seq x y z
N MET A 1 9.35 -24.39 21.59
CA MET A 1 8.80 -23.37 22.48
C MET A 1 9.46 -22.05 22.10
N LEU A 2 8.76 -21.21 21.38
CA LEU A 2 9.20 -19.87 21.03
C LEU A 2 8.92 -18.95 22.23
N PRO A 3 9.82 -18.02 22.59
CA PRO A 3 9.59 -17.12 23.70
C PRO A 3 8.48 -16.13 23.35
N SER A 4 7.48 -16.03 24.21
CA SER A 4 6.45 -15.00 24.17
C SER A 4 7.10 -13.63 24.35
N SER A 5 7.24 -12.85 23.27
CA SER A 5 7.65 -11.45 23.35
C SER A 5 6.56 -10.67 24.07
N ARG A 6 6.90 -10.10 25.21
CA ARG A 6 6.10 -9.13 25.95
C ARG A 6 5.84 -7.93 25.04
N PHE A 7 4.62 -7.76 24.58
CA PHE A 7 4.16 -6.49 24.06
C PHE A 7 3.96 -5.56 25.25
N THR A 8 4.89 -4.65 25.44
CA THR A 8 4.76 -3.57 26.41
C THR A 8 3.75 -2.54 25.89
N GLU A 9 2.88 -2.06 26.77
CA GLU A 9 1.83 -1.05 26.55
C GLU A 9 2.43 0.37 26.34
N GLU A 10 3.38 0.55 25.41
CA GLU A 10 4.01 1.85 25.14
C GLU A 10 3.54 2.51 23.85
N ASN A 11 2.34 2.24 23.35
CA ASN A 11 1.84 2.80 22.08
C ASN A 11 0.72 3.84 22.23
N CYS A 12 0.83 4.76 23.18
CA CYS A 12 -0.18 5.83 23.34
C CYS A 12 0.21 7.15 22.65
N ASN A 13 1.09 7.15 21.63
CA ASN A 13 1.39 8.39 20.87
C ASN A 13 1.96 8.15 19.46
N MET A 14 1.45 7.15 18.72
CA MET A 14 1.87 6.96 17.34
C MET A 14 1.14 7.94 16.41
N LYS A 15 1.87 8.93 15.92
CA LYS A 15 1.34 9.87 14.93
C LYS A 15 1.08 9.25 13.55
N LYS A 16 1.57 8.04 13.28
CA LYS A 16 1.36 7.28 12.04
C LYS A 16 1.35 5.79 12.31
N PRO A 17 0.78 4.96 11.42
CA PRO A 17 0.89 3.49 11.52
C PRO A 17 2.34 3.00 11.45
N TYR A 18 2.60 1.78 11.91
CA TYR A 18 3.80 1.04 11.55
C TYR A 18 3.66 0.55 10.09
N ILE A 19 4.58 0.96 9.20
CA ILE A 19 4.43 0.79 7.76
C ILE A 19 5.48 -0.19 7.22
N ILE A 20 5.01 -1.27 6.62
CA ILE A 20 5.84 -2.32 6.04
C ILE A 20 5.63 -2.33 4.52
N CYS A 21 6.69 -2.22 3.73
CA CYS A 21 6.62 -2.54 2.31
C CYS A 21 6.78 -4.05 2.14
N HIS A 22 5.72 -4.77 1.72
CA HIS A 22 5.74 -6.21 1.54
C HIS A 22 5.50 -6.58 0.08
N MET A 23 6.50 -7.18 -0.57
CA MET A 23 6.45 -7.50 -1.99
C MET A 23 7.01 -8.89 -2.28
N MET A 24 6.42 -9.56 -3.28
CA MET A 24 7.06 -10.69 -3.94
C MET A 24 7.80 -10.19 -5.19
N ILE A 25 9.01 -10.70 -5.40
CA ILE A 25 9.84 -10.35 -6.56
C ILE A 25 10.41 -11.61 -7.22
N SER A 26 10.79 -11.50 -8.49
CA SER A 26 11.69 -12.46 -9.12
C SER A 26 13.11 -12.33 -8.59
N LEU A 27 13.98 -13.30 -8.85
CA LEU A 27 15.40 -13.25 -8.45
C LEU A 27 16.12 -12.01 -9.01
N ASP A 28 15.70 -11.51 -10.18
CA ASP A 28 16.21 -10.29 -10.82
C ASP A 28 15.43 -9.02 -10.43
N GLY A 29 14.62 -9.07 -9.36
CA GLY A 29 14.01 -7.91 -8.69
C GLY A 29 12.72 -7.36 -9.31
N ARG A 30 12.07 -8.07 -10.23
CA ARG A 30 10.86 -7.60 -10.93
C ARG A 30 9.59 -7.92 -10.14
N ILE A 31 8.57 -7.06 -10.26
CA ILE A 31 7.32 -7.12 -9.48
C ILE A 31 6.04 -7.24 -10.32
N ASP A 32 6.13 -7.52 -11.61
CA ASP A 32 4.94 -7.68 -12.44
C ASP A 32 4.08 -8.86 -11.99
N CYS A 33 2.81 -8.59 -11.59
CA CYS A 33 1.89 -9.58 -11.06
C CYS A 33 1.65 -10.75 -12.02
N ALA A 34 1.56 -10.49 -13.33
CA ALA A 34 1.35 -11.54 -14.34
C ALA A 34 2.52 -12.55 -14.41
N MET A 35 3.70 -12.14 -13.96
CA MET A 35 4.89 -12.98 -13.87
C MET A 35 5.07 -13.53 -12.45
N THR A 36 4.98 -12.70 -11.41
CA THR A 36 5.18 -13.15 -10.02
C THR A 36 4.19 -14.26 -9.63
N SER A 37 2.96 -14.23 -10.17
CA SER A 37 1.96 -15.29 -9.98
C SER A 37 2.39 -16.66 -10.52
N LYS A 38 3.41 -16.72 -11.37
CA LYS A 38 3.97 -17.97 -11.94
C LYS A 38 5.23 -18.45 -11.25
N LEU A 39 5.78 -17.66 -10.33
CA LEU A 39 7.00 -18.02 -9.63
C LEU A 39 6.74 -19.14 -8.62
N PRO A 40 7.67 -20.11 -8.48
CA PRO A 40 7.67 -20.98 -7.31
C PRO A 40 7.70 -20.14 -6.03
N GLY A 41 6.86 -20.50 -5.05
CA GLY A 41 6.73 -19.78 -3.80
C GLY A 41 5.63 -18.71 -3.78
N VAL A 42 4.77 -18.60 -4.80
CA VAL A 42 3.64 -17.65 -4.78
C VAL A 42 2.70 -17.87 -3.59
N ALA A 43 2.50 -19.11 -3.15
CA ALA A 43 1.70 -19.41 -1.96
C ALA A 43 2.35 -18.88 -0.67
N ASP A 44 3.68 -18.85 -0.62
CA ASP A 44 4.43 -18.34 0.53
C ASP A 44 4.26 -16.83 0.69
N TYR A 45 3.89 -16.10 -0.39
CA TYR A 45 3.60 -14.67 -0.30
C TYR A 45 2.45 -14.38 0.68
N TYR A 46 1.37 -15.12 0.59
CA TYR A 46 0.23 -14.94 1.51
C TYR A 46 0.58 -15.36 2.93
N THR A 47 1.36 -16.44 3.09
CA THR A 47 1.86 -16.87 4.40
C THR A 47 2.74 -15.81 5.05
N THR A 48 3.62 -15.17 4.27
CA THR A 48 4.49 -14.09 4.78
C THR A 48 3.72 -12.80 5.04
N LEU A 49 2.69 -12.48 4.23
CA LEU A 49 1.78 -11.35 4.45
C LEU A 49 1.02 -11.51 5.78
N ASP A 50 0.48 -12.71 6.04
CA ASP A 50 -0.20 -13.01 7.30
C ASP A 50 0.77 -12.91 8.50
N ALA A 51 2.01 -13.39 8.32
CA ALA A 51 3.01 -13.38 9.38
C ALA A 51 3.42 -11.96 9.83
N ILE A 52 3.41 -10.97 8.91
CA ILE A 52 3.71 -9.57 9.27
C ILE A 52 2.54 -8.83 9.91
N ARG A 53 1.35 -9.42 9.97
CA ARG A 53 0.14 -8.94 10.66
C ARG A 53 -0.21 -7.49 10.29
N VAL A 54 -0.48 -7.26 9.02
CA VAL A 54 -0.93 -5.97 8.48
C VAL A 54 -2.39 -6.07 8.04
N PRO A 55 -3.36 -5.75 8.90
CA PRO A 55 -4.78 -5.83 8.56
C PRO A 55 -5.18 -4.83 7.47
N THR A 56 -4.46 -3.71 7.38
CA THR A 56 -4.62 -2.70 6.33
C THR A 56 -3.55 -2.87 5.27
N THR A 57 -3.94 -2.93 4.00
CA THR A 57 -3.04 -2.96 2.84
C THR A 57 -3.19 -1.71 2.02
N VAL A 58 -2.09 -1.29 1.39
CA VAL A 58 -2.04 -0.08 0.56
C VAL A 58 -1.51 -0.43 -0.82
N SER A 59 -2.27 -0.12 -1.85
CA SER A 59 -1.87 -0.27 -3.23
C SER A 59 -2.03 1.03 -4.03
N GLY A 60 -1.31 1.11 -5.14
CA GLY A 60 -1.42 2.23 -6.06
C GLY A 60 -2.56 2.04 -7.07
N ARG A 61 -2.96 3.14 -7.71
CA ARG A 61 -4.03 3.17 -8.73
C ARG A 61 -3.89 2.09 -9.80
N VAL A 62 -2.69 1.83 -10.31
CA VAL A 62 -2.49 0.85 -11.41
C VAL A 62 -2.80 -0.57 -10.94
N THR A 63 -2.35 -0.96 -9.76
CA THR A 63 -2.68 -2.27 -9.17
C THR A 63 -4.19 -2.37 -8.94
N ALA A 64 -4.80 -1.34 -8.37
CA ALA A 64 -6.24 -1.33 -8.10
C ALA A 64 -7.08 -1.37 -9.40
N GLU A 65 -6.65 -0.71 -10.47
CA GLU A 65 -7.31 -0.76 -11.79
C GLU A 65 -7.30 -2.16 -12.39
N LEU A 66 -6.26 -2.96 -12.12
CA LEU A 66 -6.12 -4.31 -12.64
C LEU A 66 -6.87 -5.38 -11.81
N GLU A 67 -6.97 -5.17 -10.50
CA GLU A 67 -7.36 -6.24 -9.57
C GLU A 67 -8.67 -5.97 -8.82
N MET A 68 -9.09 -4.72 -8.68
CA MET A 68 -10.15 -4.33 -7.73
C MET A 68 -11.24 -3.44 -8.32
N ALA A 69 -10.87 -2.52 -9.22
CA ALA A 69 -11.77 -1.52 -9.77
C ALA A 69 -12.71 -2.10 -10.83
N GLU A 70 -13.87 -1.49 -10.98
CA GLU A 70 -14.75 -1.77 -12.13
C GLU A 70 -14.12 -1.27 -13.42
N PRO A 71 -14.43 -1.92 -14.58
CA PRO A 71 -13.94 -1.45 -15.88
C PRO A 71 -14.43 -0.05 -16.21
N GLY A 72 -13.53 0.77 -16.76
CA GLY A 72 -13.84 2.15 -17.16
C GLY A 72 -13.15 3.20 -16.28
N LYS A 73 -13.59 4.44 -16.44
CA LYS A 73 -13.08 5.58 -15.65
C LYS A 73 -14.21 6.48 -15.25
N PHE A 74 -14.10 7.02 -14.04
CA PHE A 74 -15.00 8.06 -13.59
C PHE A 74 -14.85 9.32 -14.44
N VAL A 75 -15.96 9.86 -14.87
CA VAL A 75 -16.03 11.13 -15.61
C VAL A 75 -16.87 12.10 -14.77
N SER A 76 -16.23 13.17 -14.31
CA SER A 76 -16.88 14.21 -13.53
C SER A 76 -17.79 15.07 -14.44
N ALA A 77 -18.98 15.41 -13.97
CA ALA A 77 -19.86 16.36 -14.63
C ALA A 77 -19.41 17.81 -14.33
N ASP A 78 -18.90 18.05 -13.13
CA ASP A 78 -18.30 19.32 -12.71
C ASP A 78 -16.84 19.08 -12.28
N ASN A 79 -15.91 19.77 -12.94
CA ASN A 79 -14.49 19.69 -12.65
C ASN A 79 -14.03 20.56 -11.45
N ALA A 80 -14.97 21.08 -10.65
CA ALA A 80 -14.62 21.84 -9.46
C ALA A 80 -13.87 20.96 -8.46
N ALA A 81 -12.63 21.35 -8.15
CA ALA A 81 -11.82 20.68 -7.17
C ALA A 81 -12.46 20.76 -5.77
N TYR A 82 -12.20 19.74 -4.93
CA TYR A 82 -12.59 19.76 -3.53
C TYR A 82 -11.88 20.91 -2.79
N GLY A 83 -10.57 21.08 -3.02
CA GLY A 83 -9.81 22.27 -2.70
C GLY A 83 -9.41 22.44 -1.24
N GLN A 84 -9.55 21.41 -0.42
CA GLN A 84 -9.19 21.43 1.01
C GLN A 84 -8.88 20.04 1.53
N GLU A 85 -8.22 19.94 2.69
CA GLU A 85 -8.08 18.68 3.42
C GLU A 85 -9.45 18.24 3.96
N GLY A 86 -9.70 16.93 3.89
CA GLY A 86 -10.89 16.32 4.47
C GLY A 86 -10.90 14.81 4.37
N PHE A 87 -11.87 14.21 5.05
CA PHE A 87 -12.11 12.76 4.98
C PHE A 87 -13.58 12.43 5.18
N SER A 88 -13.98 11.25 4.73
CA SER A 88 -15.27 10.65 5.02
C SER A 88 -15.06 9.20 5.44
N LYS A 89 -15.58 8.82 6.62
CA LYS A 89 -15.50 7.46 7.14
C LYS A 89 -16.86 6.79 7.02
N LYS A 90 -16.97 5.79 6.16
CA LYS A 90 -18.22 5.04 5.89
C LYS A 90 -18.32 3.77 6.72
N ALA A 91 -17.19 3.18 7.09
CA ALA A 91 -17.16 1.95 7.86
C ALA A 91 -16.11 2.03 8.97
N GLU A 92 -16.44 1.41 10.11
CA GLU A 92 -15.45 1.04 11.14
C GLU A 92 -15.06 -0.40 10.88
N ALA A 93 -13.76 -0.66 10.68
CA ALA A 93 -13.27 -2.00 10.37
C ALA A 93 -11.93 -2.27 11.06
N GLY A 94 -11.62 -3.55 11.26
CA GLY A 94 -10.31 -3.97 11.80
C GLY A 94 -9.14 -3.77 10.83
N GLY A 95 -9.43 -3.44 9.57
CA GLY A 95 -8.46 -3.12 8.52
C GLY A 95 -9.14 -2.62 7.26
N TYR A 96 -8.38 -2.01 6.37
CA TYR A 96 -8.87 -1.38 5.14
C TYR A 96 -8.04 -1.81 3.94
N GLU A 97 -8.70 -1.85 2.77
CA GLU A 97 -8.02 -1.89 1.48
C GLU A 97 -7.84 -0.45 1.01
N VAL A 98 -6.64 0.11 1.24
CA VAL A 98 -6.33 1.51 0.94
C VAL A 98 -5.79 1.63 -0.48
N ILE A 99 -6.39 2.50 -1.28
CA ILE A 99 -5.95 2.76 -2.65
C ILE A 99 -5.50 4.21 -2.79
N VAL A 100 -4.27 4.40 -3.29
CA VAL A 100 -3.71 5.73 -3.57
C VAL A 100 -4.04 6.11 -5.01
N ASP A 101 -5.08 6.94 -5.22
CA ASP A 101 -5.50 7.47 -6.52
C ASP A 101 -5.57 9.00 -6.48
N THR A 102 -4.46 9.66 -6.76
CA THR A 102 -4.28 11.12 -6.63
C THR A 102 -5.39 11.95 -7.31
N LYS A 103 -5.93 11.48 -8.42
CA LYS A 103 -6.90 12.24 -9.22
C LYS A 103 -8.34 11.76 -9.09
N GLY A 104 -8.56 10.61 -8.46
CA GLY A 104 -9.91 10.04 -8.37
C GLY A 104 -10.47 9.64 -9.72
N THR A 105 -9.94 8.58 -10.33
CA THR A 105 -10.30 8.20 -11.69
C THR A 105 -10.90 6.81 -11.81
N LEU A 106 -10.83 6.00 -10.77
CA LEU A 106 -11.30 4.61 -10.79
C LEU A 106 -12.80 4.52 -10.47
N LEU A 107 -13.45 3.52 -11.06
CA LEU A 107 -14.81 3.12 -10.72
C LEU A 107 -14.81 1.98 -9.72
N TRP A 108 -15.77 1.98 -8.80
CA TRP A 108 -15.80 1.06 -7.68
C TRP A 108 -17.14 0.37 -7.53
N PRO A 109 -17.14 -0.93 -7.14
CA PRO A 109 -18.36 -1.58 -6.65
C PRO A 109 -18.84 -0.94 -5.34
N ASP A 110 -20.07 -1.21 -4.96
CA ASP A 110 -20.58 -0.83 -3.63
C ASP A 110 -19.81 -1.60 -2.54
N ALA A 111 -19.31 -0.89 -1.54
CA ALA A 111 -18.47 -1.47 -0.48
C ALA A 111 -19.24 -1.77 0.83
N SER A 112 -20.54 -1.61 0.88
CA SER A 112 -21.36 -1.73 2.10
C SER A 112 -21.31 -3.10 2.79
N SER A 113 -21.01 -4.17 2.04
CA SER A 113 -20.93 -5.54 2.54
C SER A 113 -19.51 -6.09 2.67
N MET A 114 -18.49 -5.28 2.46
CA MET A 114 -17.09 -5.74 2.49
C MET A 114 -16.57 -5.84 3.91
N GLU A 115 -16.00 -7.00 4.27
CA GLU A 115 -15.32 -7.21 5.55
C GLU A 115 -14.07 -6.29 5.67
N LYS A 116 -13.34 -6.12 4.58
CA LYS A 116 -12.21 -5.20 4.46
C LYS A 116 -12.56 -4.09 3.47
N PRO A 117 -13.20 -2.99 3.94
CA PRO A 117 -13.74 -1.96 3.06
C PRO A 117 -12.65 -1.15 2.36
N TYR A 118 -13.00 -0.63 1.18
CA TYR A 118 -12.14 0.30 0.45
C TYR A 118 -12.03 1.64 1.17
N LEU A 119 -10.82 2.22 1.11
CA LEU A 119 -10.51 3.58 1.52
C LEU A 119 -9.63 4.24 0.46
N ILE A 120 -10.15 5.28 -0.19
CA ILE A 120 -9.43 5.96 -1.27
C ILE A 120 -8.69 7.17 -0.71
N VAL A 121 -7.37 7.22 -0.95
CA VAL A 121 -6.54 8.38 -0.62
C VAL A 121 -6.27 9.16 -1.90
N THR A 122 -6.61 10.45 -1.87
CA THR A 122 -6.54 11.35 -3.03
C THR A 122 -5.93 12.69 -2.63
N SER A 123 -5.64 13.57 -3.61
CA SER A 123 -5.23 14.94 -3.34
C SER A 123 -6.45 15.88 -3.22
N GLU A 124 -6.23 17.08 -2.72
CA GLU A 124 -7.26 18.13 -2.65
C GLU A 124 -7.74 18.60 -4.04
N ALA A 125 -6.97 18.29 -5.10
CA ALA A 125 -7.35 18.57 -6.48
C ALA A 125 -8.40 17.59 -7.05
N VAL A 126 -8.79 16.55 -6.30
CA VAL A 126 -9.89 15.66 -6.66
C VAL A 126 -11.20 16.44 -6.85
N THR A 127 -12.05 16.01 -7.78
CA THR A 127 -13.34 16.69 -7.98
C THR A 127 -14.32 16.37 -6.86
N LYS A 128 -15.19 17.33 -6.52
CA LYS A 128 -16.28 17.13 -5.56
C LYS A 128 -17.21 15.99 -5.99
N ASP A 129 -17.44 15.87 -7.30
CA ASP A 129 -18.26 14.81 -7.87
C ASP A 129 -17.69 13.42 -7.59
N TYR A 130 -16.36 13.27 -7.64
CA TYR A 130 -15.75 11.98 -7.34
C TYR A 130 -15.90 11.61 -5.88
N LEU A 131 -15.74 12.56 -4.97
CA LEU A 131 -15.96 12.31 -3.53
C LEU A 131 -17.44 11.96 -3.24
N ALA A 132 -18.38 12.66 -3.87
CA ALA A 132 -19.81 12.32 -3.78
C ALA A 132 -20.10 10.91 -4.38
N TYR A 133 -19.43 10.55 -5.47
CA TYR A 133 -19.51 9.20 -6.03
C TYR A 133 -19.00 8.15 -5.03
N LEU A 134 -17.83 8.34 -4.41
CA LEU A 134 -17.31 7.44 -3.37
C LEU A 134 -18.30 7.30 -2.21
N ASP A 135 -18.84 8.42 -1.77
CA ASP A 135 -19.85 8.44 -0.70
C ASP A 135 -21.09 7.61 -1.07
N SER A 136 -21.54 7.67 -2.33
CA SER A 136 -22.69 6.89 -2.82
C SER A 136 -22.43 5.39 -2.92
N ARG A 137 -21.14 5.00 -2.96
CA ARG A 137 -20.68 3.60 -2.98
C ARG A 137 -20.27 3.06 -1.61
N ASN A 138 -20.56 3.79 -0.54
CA ASN A 138 -20.14 3.46 0.83
C ASN A 138 -18.62 3.29 0.98
N ILE A 139 -17.84 4.06 0.22
CA ILE A 139 -16.39 4.03 0.23
C ILE A 139 -15.87 5.20 1.06
N SER A 140 -15.00 4.89 2.02
CA SER A 140 -14.27 5.89 2.80
C SER A 140 -13.23 6.60 1.93
N TRP A 141 -12.95 7.86 2.23
CA TRP A 141 -11.93 8.60 1.51
C TRP A 141 -11.17 9.59 2.41
N ILE A 142 -9.95 9.91 1.99
CA ILE A 142 -9.08 10.96 2.53
C ILE A 142 -8.63 11.81 1.35
N ALA A 143 -8.80 13.14 1.45
CA ALA A 143 -8.25 14.11 0.52
C ALA A 143 -7.24 14.97 1.27
N CYS A 144 -5.95 14.92 0.89
CA CYS A 144 -4.91 15.71 1.52
C CYS A 144 -3.73 15.97 0.58
N GLY A 145 -3.11 17.15 0.74
CA GLY A 145 -2.08 17.64 -0.17
C GLY A 145 -2.66 18.25 -1.46
N LYS A 146 -2.19 19.44 -1.83
CA LYS A 146 -2.80 20.29 -2.83
C LYS A 146 -2.96 19.62 -4.21
N ASP A 147 -1.85 19.36 -4.91
CA ASP A 147 -1.84 18.78 -6.27
C ASP A 147 -1.35 17.32 -6.29
N ARG A 148 -0.73 16.91 -5.20
CA ARG A 148 -0.25 15.55 -4.94
C ARG A 148 -0.64 15.17 -3.52
N ILE A 149 -0.85 13.89 -3.31
CA ILE A 149 -1.15 13.38 -1.97
C ILE A 149 0.04 13.65 -1.04
N ASP A 150 -0.23 14.22 0.12
CA ASP A 150 0.68 14.26 1.25
C ASP A 150 0.60 12.91 1.99
N LEU A 151 1.51 11.99 1.66
CA LEU A 151 1.52 10.64 2.24
C LEU A 151 1.77 10.64 3.76
N LYS A 152 2.51 11.63 4.27
CA LYS A 152 2.72 11.78 5.70
C LYS A 152 1.40 12.13 6.39
N ARG A 153 0.73 13.17 5.88
CA ARG A 153 -0.57 13.60 6.41
C ARG A 153 -1.64 12.52 6.25
N ALA A 154 -1.68 11.84 5.10
CA ALA A 154 -2.57 10.69 4.89
C ALA A 154 -2.35 9.59 5.94
N SER A 155 -1.08 9.26 6.25
CA SER A 155 -0.74 8.27 7.26
C SER A 155 -1.17 8.69 8.67
N GLU A 156 -1.05 10.00 9.00
CA GLU A 156 -1.55 10.55 10.27
C GLU A 156 -3.08 10.41 10.36
N ILE A 157 -3.82 10.79 9.32
CA ILE A 157 -5.29 10.66 9.27
C ILE A 157 -5.72 9.19 9.38
N LEU A 158 -5.01 8.26 8.71
CA LEU A 158 -5.26 6.82 8.83
C LEU A 158 -5.13 6.34 10.28
N ALA A 159 -4.10 6.80 11.01
CA ALA A 159 -3.92 6.45 12.42
C ALA A 159 -4.98 7.11 13.32
N GLU A 160 -5.21 8.42 13.15
CA GLU A 160 -6.05 9.20 14.05
C GLU A 160 -7.55 8.94 13.87
N GLN A 161 -8.00 8.83 12.60
CA GLN A 161 -9.41 8.79 12.26
C GLN A 161 -9.91 7.37 11.93
N PHE A 162 -9.03 6.54 11.38
CA PHE A 162 -9.38 5.17 10.98
C PHE A 162 -8.76 4.11 11.92
N HIS A 163 -8.03 4.53 12.94
CA HIS A 163 -7.40 3.66 13.94
C HIS A 163 -6.47 2.60 13.34
N VAL A 164 -5.82 2.93 12.23
CA VAL A 164 -4.85 2.04 11.57
C VAL A 164 -3.55 2.07 12.36
N GLU A 165 -3.20 0.96 13.01
CA GLU A 165 -1.95 0.83 13.77
C GLU A 165 -0.81 0.27 12.92
N ARG A 166 -1.14 -0.63 11.98
CA ARG A 166 -0.17 -1.29 11.09
C ARG A 166 -0.73 -1.39 9.68
N MET A 167 0.10 -1.11 8.69
CA MET A 167 -0.29 -1.26 7.29
C MET A 167 0.84 -1.81 6.42
N GLY A 168 0.48 -2.58 5.39
CA GLY A 168 1.37 -3.14 4.39
C GLY A 168 1.25 -2.43 3.06
N ILE A 169 2.35 -1.89 2.52
CA ILE A 169 2.39 -1.42 1.14
C ILE A 169 2.63 -2.64 0.25
N VAL A 170 1.63 -3.01 -0.55
CA VAL A 170 1.62 -4.24 -1.34
C VAL A 170 1.70 -4.00 -2.87
N GLY A 171 2.10 -2.83 -3.27
CA GLY A 171 2.41 -2.54 -4.67
C GLY A 171 1.79 -1.27 -5.24
N GLY A 172 2.23 -0.78 -6.40
CA GLY A 172 3.39 -1.15 -7.24
C GLY A 172 4.62 -0.29 -6.99
N ALA A 173 5.61 -0.35 -7.88
CA ALA A 173 6.91 0.32 -7.72
C ALA A 173 6.81 1.79 -7.31
N LYS A 174 5.97 2.56 -7.97
CA LYS A 174 5.83 4.01 -7.70
C LYS A 174 5.32 4.31 -6.30
N ILE A 175 4.39 3.52 -5.77
CA ILE A 175 3.88 3.76 -4.42
C ILE A 175 4.91 3.30 -3.38
N ASN A 176 5.59 2.18 -3.62
CA ASN A 176 6.69 1.73 -2.76
C ASN A 176 7.76 2.82 -2.65
N THR A 177 8.20 3.36 -3.80
CA THR A 177 9.21 4.44 -3.85
C THR A 177 8.72 5.71 -3.17
N ALA A 178 7.47 6.12 -3.38
CA ALA A 178 6.93 7.33 -2.76
C ALA A 178 6.92 7.24 -1.22
N PHE A 179 6.57 6.09 -0.64
CA PHE A 179 6.65 5.88 0.81
C PHE A 179 8.10 5.83 1.31
N LEU A 180 9.02 5.28 0.51
CA LEU A 180 10.45 5.26 0.84
C LEU A 180 11.03 6.68 0.85
N GLU A 181 10.81 7.49 -0.21
CA GLU A 181 11.25 8.88 -0.31
C GLU A 181 10.69 9.76 0.81
N ALA A 182 9.44 9.53 1.20
CA ALA A 182 8.81 10.24 2.31
C ALA A 182 9.36 9.82 3.70
N GLY A 183 10.28 8.85 3.78
CA GLY A 183 10.83 8.32 5.03
C GLY A 183 9.78 7.65 5.93
N LEU A 184 8.71 7.12 5.33
CA LEU A 184 7.57 6.59 6.06
C LEU A 184 7.69 5.09 6.35
N LEU A 185 8.52 4.35 5.60
CA LEU A 185 8.70 2.92 5.80
C LEU A 185 9.47 2.63 7.09
N ASP A 186 8.92 1.76 7.91
CA ASP A 186 9.58 1.22 9.09
C ASP A 186 10.31 -0.09 8.76
N GLU A 187 9.74 -0.89 7.85
CA GLU A 187 10.28 -2.19 7.46
C GLU A 187 10.09 -2.44 5.96
N ILE A 188 11.03 -3.16 5.37
CA ILE A 188 10.95 -3.72 4.02
C ILE A 188 10.97 -5.25 4.16
N SER A 189 9.97 -5.90 3.61
CA SER A 189 9.71 -7.34 3.67
C SER A 189 9.60 -7.87 2.23
N ILE A 190 10.60 -8.62 1.78
CA ILE A 190 10.69 -9.08 0.40
C ILE A 190 10.71 -10.59 0.34
N LEU A 191 9.76 -11.18 -0.37
CA LEU A 191 9.78 -12.58 -0.75
C LEU A 191 10.38 -12.71 -2.16
N ILE A 192 11.55 -13.33 -2.26
CA ILE A 192 12.20 -13.63 -3.54
C ILE A 192 11.72 -15.00 -4.00
N GLY A 193 10.92 -15.03 -5.07
CA GLY A 193 10.51 -16.27 -5.71
C GLY A 193 11.66 -16.90 -6.51
N ALA A 194 11.66 -18.23 -6.59
CA ALA A 194 12.74 -19.00 -7.21
C ALA A 194 12.63 -18.99 -8.75
N GLY A 195 12.75 -17.82 -9.37
CA GLY A 195 12.68 -17.66 -10.82
C GLY A 195 13.16 -16.29 -11.29
N ILE A 196 13.41 -16.20 -12.60
CA ILE A 196 13.88 -14.99 -13.29
C ILE A 196 12.79 -14.51 -14.24
N ASP A 197 12.47 -13.22 -14.22
CA ASP A 197 11.62 -12.57 -15.22
C ASP A 197 12.42 -12.31 -16.51
N GLY A 198 13.55 -11.65 -16.41
CA GLY A 198 14.47 -11.34 -17.53
C GLY A 198 13.95 -10.34 -18.56
N ARG A 199 12.69 -9.87 -18.47
CA ARG A 199 12.11 -8.93 -19.43
C ARG A 199 12.68 -7.51 -19.25
N GLY A 200 13.03 -6.85 -20.35
CA GLY A 200 13.43 -5.44 -20.31
C GLY A 200 12.25 -4.50 -19.99
N GLY A 201 12.54 -3.39 -19.30
CA GLY A 201 11.54 -2.34 -19.01
C GLY A 201 10.51 -2.67 -17.94
N MET A 202 10.59 -3.83 -17.29
CA MET A 202 9.72 -4.18 -16.18
C MET A 202 10.16 -3.47 -14.89
N PRO A 203 9.22 -2.97 -14.06
CA PRO A 203 9.58 -2.25 -12.85
C PRO A 203 10.24 -3.16 -11.81
N ALA A 204 11.17 -2.58 -11.06
CA ALA A 204 11.71 -3.17 -9.83
C ALA A 204 10.81 -2.85 -8.63
N VAL A 205 11.12 -3.44 -7.47
CA VAL A 205 10.33 -3.22 -6.24
C VAL A 205 10.31 -1.74 -5.82
N PHE A 206 11.44 -1.04 -6.03
CA PHE A 206 11.56 0.41 -5.90
C PHE A 206 12.10 0.95 -7.22
N ASP A 207 11.41 1.92 -7.80
CA ASP A 207 11.77 2.46 -9.10
C ASP A 207 11.33 3.93 -9.22
N GLY A 208 12.23 4.79 -9.72
CA GLY A 208 11.96 6.20 -9.96
C GLY A 208 12.58 7.18 -8.98
N LEU A 209 13.52 6.77 -8.11
CA LEU A 209 14.35 7.70 -7.37
C LEU A 209 15.24 8.54 -8.33
N ALA A 210 15.62 9.74 -7.89
CA ALA A 210 16.53 10.60 -8.66
C ALA A 210 17.87 9.91 -8.90
N MET A 211 18.51 10.20 -10.05
CA MET A 211 19.81 9.58 -10.40
C MET A 211 20.93 9.90 -9.42
N GLU A 212 20.82 11.05 -8.74
CA GLU A 212 21.78 11.54 -7.74
C GLU A 212 21.50 11.00 -6.33
N HIS A 213 20.50 10.14 -6.20
CA HIS A 213 20.12 9.59 -4.89
C HIS A 213 21.21 8.65 -4.36
N ASP A 214 21.62 8.86 -3.12
CA ASP A 214 22.54 7.96 -2.42
C ASP A 214 21.88 6.63 -2.05
N VAL A 215 22.70 5.61 -1.79
CA VAL A 215 22.24 4.30 -1.31
C VAL A 215 21.56 4.44 0.04
N ILE A 216 20.34 3.91 0.15
CA ILE A 216 19.63 3.78 1.43
C ILE A 216 20.11 2.50 2.12
N ALA A 217 20.87 2.66 3.19
CA ALA A 217 21.34 1.53 3.99
C ALA A 217 20.20 0.96 4.83
N LEU A 218 20.10 -0.37 4.89
CA LEU A 218 19.08 -1.09 5.63
C LEU A 218 19.75 -2.03 6.65
N LYS A 219 19.05 -2.28 7.77
CA LYS A 219 19.49 -3.24 8.77
C LYS A 219 18.73 -4.55 8.64
N LEU A 220 19.43 -5.65 8.37
CA LEU A 220 18.81 -6.98 8.29
C LEU A 220 18.17 -7.35 9.64
N LEU A 221 16.89 -7.77 9.58
CA LEU A 221 16.12 -8.25 10.72
C LEU A 221 16.00 -9.77 10.71
N ASP A 222 15.68 -10.36 9.55
CA ASP A 222 15.41 -11.79 9.44
C ASP A 222 15.63 -12.32 8.03
N VAL A 223 15.93 -13.62 7.91
CA VAL A 223 16.04 -14.37 6.67
C VAL A 223 15.41 -15.73 6.86
N GLN A 224 14.45 -16.09 6.01
CA GLN A 224 13.81 -17.40 6.02
C GLN A 224 13.81 -18.00 4.61
N LYS A 225 14.08 -19.30 4.50
CA LYS A 225 13.91 -20.08 3.28
C LYS A 225 12.67 -20.95 3.35
N PHE A 226 12.03 -21.17 2.21
CA PHE A 226 10.89 -22.05 2.04
C PHE A 226 11.24 -23.27 1.20
N ASP A 227 10.47 -24.35 1.35
CA ASP A 227 10.66 -25.58 0.57
C ASP A 227 10.40 -25.37 -0.93
N SER A 228 9.62 -24.34 -1.30
CA SER A 228 9.43 -23.87 -2.67
C SER A 228 10.68 -23.34 -3.35
N GLY A 229 11.77 -23.11 -2.57
CA GLY A 229 12.97 -22.40 -3.00
C GLY A 229 12.90 -20.89 -2.85
N ALA A 230 11.76 -20.33 -2.41
CA ALA A 230 11.65 -18.90 -2.13
C ALA A 230 12.46 -18.51 -0.88
N VAL A 231 12.90 -17.25 -0.83
CA VAL A 231 13.64 -16.67 0.31
C VAL A 231 12.94 -15.40 0.76
N TRP A 232 12.61 -15.33 2.04
CA TRP A 232 12.01 -14.15 2.65
C TRP A 232 13.06 -13.34 3.41
N LEU A 233 13.18 -12.08 3.05
CA LEU A 233 14.11 -11.13 3.66
C LEU A 233 13.32 -10.02 4.35
N ARG A 234 13.73 -9.66 5.55
CA ARG A 234 13.16 -8.54 6.30
C ARG A 234 14.26 -7.58 6.73
N TYR A 235 14.04 -6.28 6.49
CA TYR A 235 14.96 -5.22 6.83
C TYR A 235 14.26 -4.07 7.54
N SER A 236 14.91 -3.49 8.55
CA SER A 236 14.51 -2.20 9.13
C SER A 236 15.05 -1.05 8.27
N CYS A 237 14.22 -0.02 8.11
CA CYS A 237 14.60 1.27 7.52
C CYS A 237 15.19 2.26 8.53
N LYS A 238 15.34 1.84 9.80
CA LYS A 238 15.84 2.66 10.93
C LYS A 238 17.01 2.00 11.61
#